data_0ac818a48735fbe1689621bfca6421c9
#
_entry.id   0ac818a48735fbe1689621bfca6421c9
#
_cell.length_a   1.000
_cell.length_b   1.000
_cell.length_c   1.000
_cell.angle_alpha   90.00
_cell.angle_beta   90.00
_cell.angle_gamma   90.00
#
_symmetry.space_group_name_H-M   'P 1'
#
loop_
_entity.id
_entity.type
_entity.pdbx_description
1 polymer ?
#
loop_
_entity_poly.entity_id
_entity_poly.type
_entity_poly.pdbx_seq_one_letter_code
_entity_poly.pdbx_strand_id
1 'polypeptide(L)'
;MLQLATGEGTAIRNPQFSRLFEAYNGLIFRTAYRLTGSAADAEDVLQTIFLRLVRRDSEAVPAQGESYFRRSAVNASLDLIRARKADRSVSLHESAPAPATENRDLREELREAFATLTPRSAEIFVLRFIEGWTNAEIAQALGISQVLVAVTLHRTRRQLQKQIRFHSGGRS
;
A
#
# COMPACT_ATOMS: atom_id res chain seq x y z
N MET A 1 -41.02 6.46 11.45
CA MET A 1 -40.35 5.22 11.87
C MET A 1 -39.37 4.85 10.78
N LEU A 2 -38.08 5.23 10.96
CA LEU A 2 -37.01 4.88 10.02
C LEU A 2 -36.49 3.49 10.40
N GLN A 3 -36.69 2.52 9.53
CA GLN A 3 -35.97 1.25 9.56
C GLN A 3 -34.58 1.52 8.97
N LEU A 4 -33.57 1.69 9.83
CA LEU A 4 -32.18 1.68 9.46
C LEU A 4 -31.75 0.27 9.08
N ALA A 5 -31.14 0.19 7.91
CA ALA A 5 -30.73 -1.01 7.20
C ALA A 5 -29.78 -1.90 8.03
N THR A 6 -30.23 -3.09 8.31
CA THR A 6 -29.51 -4.20 8.94
C THR A 6 -28.53 -4.86 7.96
N GLY A 7 -27.54 -4.11 7.43
CA GLY A 7 -26.50 -4.66 6.56
C GLY A 7 -25.19 -5.02 7.27
N GLU A 8 -24.92 -4.43 8.43
CA GLU A 8 -23.63 -4.57 9.12
C GLU A 8 -23.53 -5.81 10.04
N GLY A 9 -24.63 -6.41 10.42
CA GLY A 9 -24.64 -7.57 11.32
C GLY A 9 -24.29 -8.91 10.68
N THR A 10 -24.39 -9.04 9.36
CA THR A 10 -24.24 -10.33 8.66
C THR A 10 -22.78 -10.69 8.38
N ALA A 11 -21.90 -9.73 8.18
CA ALA A 11 -20.49 -9.95 7.91
C ALA A 11 -19.72 -10.47 9.15
N ILE A 12 -20.09 -10.00 10.34
CA ILE A 12 -19.48 -10.42 11.62
C ILE A 12 -19.89 -11.86 11.98
N ARG A 13 -20.98 -12.37 11.42
CA ARG A 13 -21.51 -13.73 11.66
C ARG A 13 -20.95 -14.78 10.69
N ASN A 14 -20.16 -14.39 9.69
CA ASN A 14 -19.53 -15.36 8.78
C ASN A 14 -18.25 -15.93 9.42
N PRO A 15 -18.24 -17.22 9.81
CA PRO A 15 -17.08 -17.85 10.47
C PRO A 15 -15.82 -17.80 9.60
N GLN A 16 -15.98 -17.80 8.28
CA GLN A 16 -14.87 -17.69 7.33
C GLN A 16 -14.22 -16.31 7.38
N PHE A 17 -15.04 -15.24 7.45
CA PHE A 17 -14.55 -13.87 7.59
C PHE A 17 -13.75 -13.68 8.88
N SER A 18 -14.26 -14.17 10.03
CA SER A 18 -13.57 -14.10 11.30
C SER A 18 -12.21 -14.81 11.26
N ARG A 19 -12.15 -15.99 10.67
CA ARG A 19 -10.89 -16.74 10.49
C ARG A 19 -9.87 -15.99 9.63
N LEU A 20 -10.32 -15.38 8.54
CA LEU A 20 -9.46 -14.59 7.66
C LEU A 20 -8.96 -13.33 8.36
N PHE A 21 -9.84 -12.66 9.10
CA PHE A 21 -9.45 -11.50 9.89
C PHE A 21 -8.39 -11.87 10.93
N GLU A 22 -8.62 -12.90 11.74
CA GLU A 22 -7.66 -13.38 12.75
C GLU A 22 -6.32 -13.78 12.12
N ALA A 23 -6.34 -14.46 10.97
CA ALA A 23 -5.13 -14.94 10.30
C ALA A 23 -4.31 -13.81 9.66
N TYR A 24 -4.95 -12.77 9.11
CA TYR A 24 -4.27 -11.82 8.22
C TYR A 24 -4.27 -10.36 8.70
N ASN A 25 -5.03 -9.98 9.75
CA ASN A 25 -5.06 -8.59 10.23
C ASN A 25 -3.65 -8.06 10.56
N GLY A 26 -2.86 -8.85 11.30
CA GLY A 26 -1.50 -8.46 11.69
C GLY A 26 -0.54 -8.37 10.50
N LEU A 27 -0.70 -9.20 9.48
CA LEU A 27 0.07 -9.12 8.23
C LEU A 27 -0.24 -7.82 7.48
N ILE A 28 -1.52 -7.55 7.26
CA ILE A 28 -2.00 -6.36 6.56
C ILE A 28 -1.54 -5.10 7.28
N PHE A 29 -1.77 -5.02 8.59
CA PHE A 29 -1.39 -3.87 9.40
C PHE A 29 0.11 -3.60 9.33
N ARG A 30 0.96 -4.61 9.54
CA ARG A 30 2.42 -4.43 9.49
C ARG A 30 2.92 -4.00 8.11
N THR A 31 2.38 -4.58 7.03
CA THR A 31 2.72 -4.18 5.67
C THR A 31 2.31 -2.73 5.41
N ALA A 32 1.10 -2.35 5.77
CA ALA A 32 0.62 -0.98 5.62
C ALA A 32 1.44 0.02 6.46
N TYR A 33 1.73 -0.31 7.72
CA TYR A 33 2.52 0.54 8.60
C TYR A 33 3.96 0.78 8.10
N ARG A 34 4.60 -0.24 7.51
CA ARG A 34 5.93 -0.06 6.89
C ARG A 34 5.92 0.98 5.77
N LEU A 35 4.86 1.05 4.99
CA LEU A 35 4.73 1.96 3.86
C LEU A 35 4.25 3.36 4.28
N THR A 36 3.23 3.41 5.13
CA THR A 36 2.60 4.68 5.52
C THR A 36 3.31 5.35 6.69
N GLY A 37 3.93 4.58 7.58
CA GLY A 37 4.56 5.06 8.82
C GLY A 37 3.56 5.63 9.83
N SER A 38 2.27 5.38 9.64
CA SER A 38 1.16 5.88 10.46
C SER A 38 0.26 4.71 10.86
N ALA A 39 -0.01 4.58 12.16
CA ALA A 39 -0.93 3.56 12.67
C ALA A 39 -2.36 3.78 12.17
N ALA A 40 -2.82 5.03 12.16
CA ALA A 40 -4.15 5.40 11.65
C ALA A 40 -4.31 4.99 10.18
N ASP A 41 -3.29 5.25 9.34
CA ASP A 41 -3.31 4.85 7.94
C ASP A 41 -3.29 3.34 7.75
N ALA A 42 -2.53 2.63 8.59
CA ALA A 42 -2.50 1.18 8.56
C ALA A 42 -3.85 0.56 8.95
N GLU A 43 -4.56 1.18 9.89
CA GLU A 43 -5.93 0.79 10.25
C GLU A 43 -6.92 1.08 9.12
N ASP A 44 -6.82 2.23 8.45
CA ASP A 44 -7.65 2.58 7.29
C ASP A 44 -7.46 1.60 6.14
N VAL A 45 -6.21 1.20 5.87
CA VAL A 45 -5.89 0.17 4.88
C VAL A 45 -6.49 -1.18 5.26
N LEU A 46 -6.33 -1.58 6.53
CA LEU A 46 -6.90 -2.82 7.06
C LEU A 46 -8.41 -2.85 6.87
N GLN A 47 -9.12 -1.81 7.30
CA GLN A 47 -10.56 -1.68 7.15
C GLN A 47 -10.98 -1.71 5.67
N THR A 48 -10.26 -0.98 4.80
CA THR A 48 -10.54 -0.95 3.36
C THR A 48 -10.48 -2.34 2.74
N ILE A 49 -9.47 -3.14 3.08
CA ILE A 49 -9.31 -4.50 2.54
C ILE A 49 -10.43 -5.40 3.01
N PHE A 50 -10.75 -5.38 4.30
CA PHE A 50 -11.82 -6.23 4.83
C PHE A 50 -13.21 -5.81 4.37
N LEU A 51 -13.48 -4.52 4.21
CA LEU A 51 -14.73 -4.03 3.61
C LEU A 51 -14.88 -4.48 2.14
N ARG A 52 -13.78 -4.49 1.37
CA ARG A 52 -13.80 -5.04 -0.01
C ARG A 52 -14.10 -6.54 -0.03
N LEU A 53 -13.57 -7.30 0.94
CA LEU A 53 -13.87 -8.74 1.06
C LEU A 53 -15.34 -8.99 1.40
N VAL A 54 -15.91 -8.23 2.34
CA VAL A 54 -17.32 -8.33 2.71
C VAL A 54 -18.23 -8.07 1.51
N ARG A 55 -17.89 -7.07 0.68
CA ARG A 55 -18.69 -6.68 -0.50
C ARG A 55 -18.60 -7.67 -1.66
N ARG A 56 -17.55 -8.50 -1.70
CA ARG A 56 -17.27 -9.45 -2.80
C ARG A 56 -17.83 -10.83 -2.57
N ASP A 57 -18.87 -11.02 -1.76
CA ASP A 57 -19.36 -12.37 -1.42
C ASP A 57 -18.22 -13.40 -1.29
N SER A 58 -17.96 -13.84 -0.10
CA SER A 58 -16.75 -14.53 0.37
C SER A 58 -16.35 -15.85 -0.34
N GLU A 59 -16.92 -16.18 -1.49
CA GLU A 59 -16.62 -17.43 -2.22
C GLU A 59 -15.27 -17.43 -2.93
N ALA A 60 -14.60 -16.30 -3.06
CA ALA A 60 -13.36 -16.17 -3.83
C ALA A 60 -12.16 -15.64 -3.04
N VAL A 61 -11.90 -16.16 -1.85
CA VAL A 61 -10.56 -15.97 -1.28
C VAL A 61 -9.60 -16.88 -2.02
N PRO A 62 -8.61 -16.32 -2.76
CA PRO A 62 -7.68 -17.15 -3.51
C PRO A 62 -6.98 -18.15 -2.61
N ALA A 63 -6.68 -19.35 -3.10
CA ALA A 63 -5.93 -20.39 -2.41
C ALA A 63 -4.54 -19.90 -1.87
N GLN A 64 -4.03 -18.78 -2.38
CA GLN A 64 -2.80 -18.12 -1.95
C GLN A 64 -3.09 -16.95 -0.99
N GLY A 65 -3.77 -17.21 0.11
CA GLY A 65 -4.26 -16.18 1.03
C GLY A 65 -3.22 -15.14 1.45
N GLU A 66 -2.02 -15.55 1.89
CA GLU A 66 -0.98 -14.63 2.35
C GLU A 66 -0.49 -13.69 1.25
N SER A 67 -0.16 -14.21 0.07
CA SER A 67 0.29 -13.40 -1.07
C SER A 67 -0.77 -12.41 -1.52
N TYR A 68 -2.03 -12.82 -1.51
CA TYR A 68 -3.16 -11.96 -1.83
C TYR A 68 -3.28 -10.80 -0.85
N PHE A 69 -3.29 -11.08 0.47
CA PHE A 69 -3.44 -10.05 1.48
C PHE A 69 -2.25 -9.11 1.55
N ARG A 70 -1.03 -9.62 1.36
CA ARG A 70 0.19 -8.80 1.32
C ARG A 70 0.15 -7.83 0.13
N ARG A 71 -0.19 -8.31 -1.07
CA ARG A 71 -0.36 -7.46 -2.25
C ARG A 71 -1.50 -6.45 -2.10
N SER A 72 -2.61 -6.87 -1.52
CA SER A 72 -3.74 -5.98 -1.23
C SER A 72 -3.33 -4.85 -0.28
N ALA A 73 -2.55 -5.15 0.76
CA ALA A 73 -2.02 -4.16 1.70
C ALA A 73 -1.04 -3.20 1.01
N VAL A 74 -0.12 -3.71 0.19
CA VAL A 74 0.80 -2.88 -0.61
C VAL A 74 0.03 -1.92 -1.51
N ASN A 75 -0.91 -2.44 -2.31
CA ASN A 75 -1.65 -1.62 -3.27
C ASN A 75 -2.54 -0.58 -2.58
N ALA A 76 -3.28 -0.96 -1.53
CA ALA A 76 -4.11 -0.02 -0.80
C ALA A 76 -3.27 1.07 -0.10
N SER A 77 -2.09 0.74 0.42
CA SER A 77 -1.16 1.72 1.00
C SER A 77 -0.62 2.69 -0.05
N LEU A 78 -0.25 2.19 -1.23
CA LEU A 78 0.22 3.03 -2.34
C LEU A 78 -0.89 3.95 -2.86
N ASP A 79 -2.13 3.47 -2.93
CA ASP A 79 -3.29 4.28 -3.31
C ASP A 79 -3.54 5.40 -2.29
N LEU A 80 -3.44 5.09 -0.98
CA LEU A 80 -3.56 6.09 0.10
C LEU A 80 -2.45 7.16 0.00
N ILE A 81 -1.21 6.76 -0.25
CA ILE A 81 -0.07 7.68 -0.42
C ILE A 81 -0.32 8.62 -1.61
N ARG A 82 -0.84 8.10 -2.74
CA ARG A 82 -1.19 8.90 -3.91
C ARG A 82 -2.33 9.88 -3.63
N ALA A 83 -3.40 9.42 -2.98
CA ALA A 83 -4.53 10.26 -2.63
C ALA A 83 -4.09 11.44 -1.74
N ARG A 84 -3.27 11.19 -0.72
CA ARG A 84 -2.74 12.25 0.16
C ARG A 84 -1.83 13.24 -0.55
N LYS A 85 -1.05 12.78 -1.54
CA LYS A 85 -0.26 13.71 -2.37
C LYS A 85 -1.16 14.59 -3.20
N ALA A 86 -2.22 14.04 -3.81
CA ALA A 86 -3.19 14.81 -4.57
C ALA A 86 -3.88 15.87 -3.71
N ASP A 87 -4.34 15.50 -2.50
CA ASP A 87 -5.00 16.40 -1.58
C ASP A 87 -4.07 17.54 -1.12
N ARG A 88 -2.80 17.23 -0.83
CA ARG A 88 -1.79 18.24 -0.49
C ARG A 88 -1.50 19.20 -1.64
N SER A 89 -1.49 18.72 -2.88
CA SER A 89 -1.27 19.58 -4.05
C SER A 89 -2.41 20.58 -4.27
N VAL A 90 -3.62 20.24 -3.84
CA VAL A 90 -4.79 21.14 -3.88
C VAL A 90 -4.78 22.10 -2.68
N SER A 91 -4.26 21.66 -1.51
CA SER A 91 -4.28 22.42 -0.24
C SER A 91 -3.04 23.31 -0.01
N LEU A 92 -2.19 23.56 -1.00
CA LEU A 92 -0.93 24.33 -0.89
C LEU A 92 -1.10 25.82 -0.50
N HIS A 93 -2.22 26.21 0.10
CA HIS A 93 -2.43 27.57 0.60
C HIS A 93 -2.40 27.73 2.12
N GLU A 94 -2.35 26.64 2.93
CA GLU A 94 -2.35 26.79 4.40
C GLU A 94 -1.74 25.59 5.10
N SER A 95 -0.41 25.53 5.25
CA SER A 95 0.17 24.80 6.40
C SER A 95 1.64 25.13 6.58
N ALA A 96 1.96 25.68 7.75
CA ALA A 96 3.33 25.88 8.22
C ALA A 96 4.04 24.50 8.37
N PRO A 97 5.32 24.38 8.00
CA PRO A 97 6.06 23.13 8.12
C PRO A 97 6.31 22.80 9.59
N ALA A 98 5.89 21.61 10.03
CA ALA A 98 6.28 21.07 11.33
C ALA A 98 7.79 20.77 11.35
N PRO A 99 8.49 20.90 12.49
CA PRO A 99 9.92 20.70 12.57
C PRO A 99 10.32 19.29 12.13
N ALA A 100 11.20 19.23 11.15
CA ALA A 100 11.67 18.02 10.51
C ALA A 100 12.77 17.33 11.34
N THR A 101 12.63 16.01 11.56
CA THR A 101 13.73 15.14 11.94
C THR A 101 14.22 14.41 10.69
N GLU A 102 15.54 14.24 10.51
CA GLU A 102 16.16 13.66 9.30
C GLU A 102 15.50 12.36 8.81
N ASN A 103 15.06 11.49 9.71
CA ASN A 103 14.37 10.26 9.39
C ASN A 103 12.94 10.47 8.87
N ARG A 104 12.31 11.59 9.21
CA ARG A 104 10.96 11.95 8.75
C ARG A 104 11.02 12.47 7.32
N ASP A 105 12.03 13.27 7.02
CA ASP A 105 12.27 13.81 5.68
C ASP A 105 12.50 12.71 4.66
N LEU A 106 13.38 11.75 4.94
CA LEU A 106 13.66 10.64 4.03
C LEU A 106 12.43 9.78 3.75
N ARG A 107 11.61 9.49 4.78
CA ARG A 107 10.38 8.73 4.58
C ARG A 107 9.36 9.49 3.73
N GLU A 108 9.25 10.78 3.91
CA GLU A 108 8.37 11.62 3.10
C GLU A 108 8.86 11.72 1.66
N GLU A 109 10.15 11.90 1.44
CA GLU A 109 10.77 11.89 0.10
C GLU A 109 10.50 10.55 -0.63
N LEU A 110 10.61 9.42 0.09
CA LEU A 110 10.28 8.11 -0.49
C LEU A 110 8.80 7.98 -0.86
N ARG A 111 7.88 8.47 -0.01
CA ARG A 111 6.44 8.47 -0.32
C ARG A 111 6.13 9.34 -1.54
N GLU A 112 6.72 10.52 -1.61
CA GLU A 112 6.57 11.39 -2.77
C GLU A 112 7.09 10.74 -4.05
N ALA A 113 8.24 10.08 -3.95
CA ALA A 113 8.82 9.33 -5.06
C ALA A 113 7.93 8.16 -5.48
N PHE A 114 7.39 7.38 -4.54
CA PHE A 114 6.44 6.30 -4.85
C PHE A 114 5.16 6.80 -5.51
N ALA A 115 4.67 7.96 -5.10
CA ALA A 115 3.47 8.55 -5.70
C ALA A 115 3.65 8.93 -7.18
N THR A 116 4.89 9.11 -7.65
CA THR A 116 5.19 9.43 -9.07
C THR A 116 5.35 8.19 -9.94
N LEU A 117 5.51 7.01 -9.34
CA LEU A 117 5.63 5.75 -10.06
C LEU A 117 4.28 5.30 -10.59
N THR A 118 4.31 4.55 -11.71
CA THR A 118 3.10 3.81 -12.11
C THR A 118 2.70 2.81 -11.04
N PRO A 119 1.41 2.50 -10.86
CA PRO A 119 0.95 1.54 -9.84
C PRO A 119 1.72 0.22 -9.90
N ARG A 120 1.94 -0.31 -11.09
CA ARG A 120 2.66 -1.57 -11.31
C ARG A 120 4.13 -1.50 -10.92
N SER A 121 4.81 -0.41 -11.26
CA SER A 121 6.22 -0.22 -10.91
C SER A 121 6.41 -0.07 -9.40
N ALA A 122 5.51 0.67 -8.74
CA ALA A 122 5.52 0.83 -7.30
C ALA A 122 5.23 -0.49 -6.58
N GLU A 123 4.21 -1.26 -7.00
CA GLU A 123 3.90 -2.59 -6.46
C GLU A 123 5.11 -3.53 -6.54
N ILE A 124 5.71 -3.69 -7.72
CA ILE A 124 6.88 -4.56 -7.93
C ILE A 124 8.06 -4.12 -7.07
N PHE A 125 8.31 -2.82 -6.98
CA PHE A 125 9.42 -2.28 -6.19
C PHE A 125 9.23 -2.55 -4.68
N VAL A 126 8.03 -2.29 -4.16
CA VAL A 126 7.68 -2.52 -2.75
C VAL A 126 7.74 -4.01 -2.41
N LEU A 127 7.17 -4.88 -3.22
CA LEU A 127 7.25 -6.33 -3.02
C LEU A 127 8.69 -6.82 -2.97
N ARG A 128 9.57 -6.29 -3.82
CA ARG A 128 10.98 -6.70 -3.87
C ARG A 128 11.81 -6.18 -2.70
N PHE A 129 11.74 -4.89 -2.42
CA PHE A 129 12.67 -4.21 -1.51
C PHE A 129 12.14 -3.99 -0.09
N ILE A 130 10.83 -3.96 0.10
CA ILE A 130 10.21 -3.76 1.41
C ILE A 130 9.66 -5.08 1.96
N GLU A 131 8.99 -5.87 1.11
CA GLU A 131 8.43 -7.16 1.51
C GLU A 131 9.39 -8.35 1.30
N GLY A 132 10.52 -8.14 0.61
CA GLY A 132 11.59 -9.13 0.48
C GLY A 132 11.32 -10.26 -0.51
N TRP A 133 10.32 -10.12 -1.40
CA TRP A 133 9.98 -11.15 -2.38
C TRP A 133 11.08 -11.33 -3.43
N THR A 134 11.26 -12.56 -3.89
CA THR A 134 12.10 -12.87 -5.05
C THR A 134 11.43 -12.45 -6.35
N ASN A 135 12.21 -12.26 -7.41
CA ASN A 135 11.65 -11.99 -8.74
C ASN A 135 10.71 -13.11 -9.22
N ALA A 136 10.98 -14.36 -8.83
CA ALA A 136 10.14 -15.50 -9.16
C ALA A 136 8.77 -15.43 -8.48
N GLU A 137 8.73 -15.12 -7.17
CA GLU A 137 7.48 -14.95 -6.42
C GLU A 137 6.66 -13.78 -6.95
N ILE A 138 7.30 -12.65 -7.26
CA ILE A 138 6.64 -11.50 -7.87
C ILE A 138 6.07 -11.86 -9.25
N ALA A 139 6.86 -12.52 -10.08
CA ALA A 139 6.45 -12.95 -11.42
C ALA A 139 5.23 -13.87 -11.36
N GLN A 140 5.26 -14.87 -10.48
CA GLN A 140 4.15 -15.79 -10.26
C GLN A 140 2.89 -15.08 -9.77
N ALA A 141 3.02 -14.25 -8.74
CA ALA A 141 1.89 -13.53 -8.12
C ALA A 141 1.25 -12.51 -9.07
N LEU A 142 2.03 -11.95 -9.99
CA LEU A 142 1.57 -10.93 -10.94
C LEU A 142 1.23 -11.48 -12.33
N GLY A 143 1.48 -12.77 -12.59
CA GLY A 143 1.26 -13.40 -13.89
C GLY A 143 2.13 -12.81 -15.00
N ILE A 144 3.40 -12.48 -14.71
CA ILE A 144 4.36 -11.89 -15.66
C ILE A 144 5.67 -12.67 -15.65
N SER A 145 6.57 -12.42 -16.61
CA SER A 145 7.88 -13.04 -16.64
C SER A 145 8.84 -12.43 -15.61
N GLN A 146 9.79 -13.23 -15.10
CA GLN A 146 10.86 -12.74 -14.23
C GLN A 146 11.74 -11.69 -14.91
N VAL A 147 11.91 -11.79 -16.23
CA VAL A 147 12.64 -10.79 -17.03
C VAL A 147 11.93 -9.43 -16.95
N LEU A 148 10.60 -9.42 -17.08
CA LEU A 148 9.81 -8.17 -16.97
C LEU A 148 9.91 -7.59 -15.58
N VAL A 149 9.90 -8.41 -14.52
CA VAL A 149 10.14 -7.95 -13.13
C VAL A 149 11.51 -7.29 -13.04
N ALA A 150 12.59 -7.94 -13.51
CA ALA A 150 13.95 -7.42 -13.44
C ALA A 150 14.10 -6.08 -14.18
N VAL A 151 13.57 -5.99 -15.41
CA VAL A 151 13.59 -4.77 -16.21
C VAL A 151 12.81 -3.63 -15.53
N THR A 152 11.63 -3.94 -14.98
CA THR A 152 10.82 -2.96 -14.24
C THR A 152 11.57 -2.44 -13.02
N LEU A 153 12.17 -3.32 -12.21
CA LEU A 153 12.97 -2.94 -11.05
C LEU A 153 14.15 -2.05 -11.42
N HIS A 154 14.86 -2.39 -12.50
CA HIS A 154 15.99 -1.58 -12.97
C HIS A 154 15.54 -0.17 -13.37
N ARG A 155 14.48 -0.05 -14.16
CA ARG A 155 13.93 1.25 -14.58
C ARG A 155 13.42 2.07 -13.39
N THR A 156 12.68 1.44 -12.48
CA THR A 156 12.15 2.08 -11.28
C THR A 156 13.27 2.61 -10.38
N ARG A 157 14.31 1.81 -10.15
CA ARG A 157 15.48 2.24 -9.37
C ARG A 157 16.14 3.48 -9.97
N ARG A 158 16.34 3.50 -11.29
CA ARG A 158 16.91 4.67 -11.99
C ARG A 158 16.03 5.91 -11.88
N GLN A 159 14.72 5.74 -11.97
CA GLN A 159 13.75 6.83 -11.81
C GLN A 159 13.82 7.42 -10.39
N LEU A 160 13.77 6.58 -9.36
CA LEU A 160 13.86 6.99 -7.96
C LEU A 160 15.19 7.68 -7.65
N GLN A 161 16.31 7.15 -8.13
CA GLN A 161 17.64 7.76 -7.94
C GLN A 161 17.72 9.17 -8.54
N LYS A 162 17.10 9.41 -9.69
CA LYS A 162 17.04 10.75 -10.27
C LYS A 162 16.22 11.69 -9.37
N GLN A 163 15.07 11.27 -8.89
CA GLN A 163 14.19 12.10 -8.06
C GLN A 163 14.85 12.48 -6.73
N ILE A 164 15.44 11.52 -6.02
CA ILE A 164 16.12 11.76 -4.73
C ILE A 164 17.31 12.72 -4.92
N ARG A 165 18.10 12.57 -5.99
CA ARG A 165 19.21 13.49 -6.29
C ARG A 165 18.75 14.92 -6.56
N PHE A 166 17.63 15.12 -7.20
CA PHE A 166 17.08 16.47 -7.45
C PHE A 166 16.64 17.15 -6.15
N HIS A 167 16.08 16.41 -5.18
CA HIS A 167 15.69 16.97 -3.88
C HIS A 167 16.88 17.27 -2.97
N SER A 168 17.92 16.44 -3.02
CA SER A 168 19.15 16.65 -2.23
C SER A 168 20.05 17.78 -2.77
N GLY A 169 20.01 18.04 -4.08
CA GLY A 169 20.83 19.07 -4.73
C GLY A 169 20.26 20.50 -4.66
N GLY A 170 19.04 20.68 -4.21
CA GLY A 170 18.36 21.97 -4.07
C GLY A 170 18.55 22.65 -2.70
N ARG A 171 19.32 22.04 -1.80
CA ARG A 171 19.62 22.55 -0.44
C ARG A 171 21.06 23.04 -0.31
N SER A 172 21.56 23.82 -1.29
CA SER A 172 22.81 24.58 -1.15
C SER A 172 22.51 26.05 -1.19
#